data_4642b4962b2ae0d1bd2055e4788f0d95
#
_entry.id   4642b4962b2ae0d1bd2055e4788f0d95
#
_cell.length_a   1.000
_cell.length_b   1.000
_cell.length_c   1.000
_cell.angle_alpha   90.00
_cell.angle_beta   90.00
_cell.angle_gamma   90.00
#
_symmetry.space_group_name_H-M   'P 1'
#
loop_
_entity.id
_entity.type
_entity.pdbx_description
1 polymer ?
#
loop_
_entity_poly.entity_id
_entity_poly.type
_entity_poly.pdbx_seq_one_letter_code
_entity_poly.pdbx_strand_id
1 'polypeptide(L)'
;MTAQEVLENVARGMVAAGRYKDVQTAIRALALEQIERKIDAYSEQVQVFEKKYGHTLEGHNRSLQGQASMEDEEEWMEWKGAAVMLAAWEQTLREVLKSAS
;
A
#
# COMPACT_ATOMS: atom_id res chain seq x y z
N MET A 1 5.04 21.29 16.88
CA MET A 1 5.09 21.24 15.41
C MET A 1 3.99 20.32 14.89
N THR A 2 3.20 20.77 13.92
CA THR A 2 2.15 19.94 13.31
C THR A 2 2.77 18.93 12.34
N ALA A 3 2.01 17.88 12.01
CA ALA A 3 2.44 16.89 11.01
C ALA A 3 2.71 17.56 9.65
N GLN A 4 1.88 18.54 9.27
CA GLN A 4 2.08 19.28 8.03
C GLN A 4 3.38 20.10 8.07
N GLU A 5 3.69 20.74 9.18
CA GLU A 5 4.94 21.49 9.34
C GLU A 5 6.16 20.58 9.26
N VAL A 6 6.09 19.38 9.85
CA VAL A 6 7.16 18.37 9.76
C VAL A 6 7.39 18.00 8.30
N LEU A 7 6.33 17.71 7.58
CA LEU A 7 6.40 17.33 6.17
C LEU A 7 7.00 18.47 5.31
N GLU A 8 6.56 19.69 5.55
CA GLU A 8 7.09 20.87 4.86
C GLU A 8 8.57 21.09 5.13
N ASN A 9 9.02 20.88 6.38
CA ASN A 9 10.43 21.01 6.73
C ASN A 9 11.29 19.98 6.02
N VAL A 10 10.84 18.74 5.94
CA VAL A 10 11.55 17.69 5.20
C VAL A 10 11.62 18.07 3.71
N ALA A 11 10.50 18.53 3.14
CA ALA A 11 10.45 18.94 1.74
C ALA A 11 11.39 20.10 1.45
N ARG A 12 11.46 21.10 2.33
CA ARG A 12 12.40 22.22 2.19
C ARG A 12 13.85 21.75 2.17
N GLY A 13 14.19 20.78 3.03
CA GLY A 13 15.52 20.17 3.04
C GLY A 13 15.86 19.50 1.72
N MET A 14 14.89 18.82 1.12
CA MET A 14 15.06 18.16 -0.18
C MET A 14 15.25 19.17 -1.31
N VAL A 15 14.53 20.29 -1.27
CA VAL A 15 14.70 21.40 -2.23
C VAL A 15 16.08 22.03 -2.05
N ALA A 16 16.48 22.28 -0.81
CA ALA A 16 17.80 22.87 -0.50
C ALA A 16 18.94 21.95 -0.95
N ALA A 17 18.75 20.63 -0.93
CA ALA A 17 19.73 19.67 -1.44
C ALA A 17 19.73 19.54 -2.97
N GLY A 18 18.88 20.31 -3.66
CA GLY A 18 18.84 20.33 -5.13
C GLY A 18 18.08 19.16 -5.76
N ARG A 19 17.33 18.38 -4.97
CA ARG A 19 16.64 17.20 -5.47
C ARG A 19 15.30 17.52 -6.16
N TYR A 20 14.65 18.59 -5.74
CA TYR A 20 13.37 19.02 -6.29
C TYR A 20 13.35 20.54 -6.48
N LYS A 21 12.57 20.99 -7.45
CA LYS A 21 12.50 22.42 -7.80
C LYS A 21 11.76 23.28 -6.78
N ASP A 22 10.78 22.70 -6.08
CA ASP A 22 9.95 23.41 -5.09
C ASP A 22 9.37 22.45 -4.05
N VAL A 23 8.83 23.03 -2.97
CA VAL A 23 8.28 22.29 -1.84
C VAL A 23 7.11 21.41 -2.24
N GLN A 24 6.21 21.89 -3.10
CA GLN A 24 5.04 21.12 -3.52
C GLN A 24 5.45 19.86 -4.28
N THR A 25 6.42 19.98 -5.18
CA THR A 25 6.97 18.83 -5.92
C THR A 25 7.62 17.83 -4.97
N ALA A 26 8.37 18.31 -3.98
CA ALA A 26 9.01 17.46 -2.99
C ALA A 26 8.01 16.72 -2.11
N ILE A 27 6.95 17.39 -1.64
CA ILE A 27 5.88 16.78 -0.83
C ILE A 27 5.17 15.67 -1.64
N ARG A 28 4.85 15.96 -2.89
CA ARG A 28 4.22 14.99 -3.77
C ARG A 28 5.10 13.75 -3.97
N ALA A 29 6.39 13.96 -4.21
CA ALA A 29 7.34 12.85 -4.37
C ALA A 29 7.43 11.99 -3.12
N LEU A 30 7.43 12.59 -1.93
CA LEU A 30 7.42 11.87 -0.66
C LEU A 30 6.15 11.03 -0.51
N ALA A 31 5.00 11.61 -0.85
CA ALA A 31 3.71 10.90 -0.78
C ALA A 31 3.69 9.70 -1.73
N LEU A 32 4.12 9.88 -2.98
CA LEU A 32 4.17 8.81 -3.98
C LEU A 32 5.13 7.69 -3.55
N GLU A 33 6.28 8.04 -3.02
CA GLU A 33 7.25 7.06 -2.52
C GLU A 33 6.64 6.20 -1.40
N GLN A 34 5.95 6.83 -0.46
CA GLN A 34 5.30 6.11 0.64
C GLN A 34 4.18 5.19 0.14
N ILE A 35 3.36 5.67 -0.79
CA ILE A 35 2.27 4.89 -1.38
C ILE A 35 2.84 3.67 -2.11
N GLU A 36 3.88 3.85 -2.92
CA GLU A 36 4.52 2.76 -3.65
C GLU A 36 5.10 1.70 -2.72
N ARG A 37 5.72 2.11 -1.61
CA ARG A 37 6.23 1.17 -0.59
C ARG A 37 5.12 0.34 0.02
N LYS A 38 3.97 0.95 0.30
CA LYS A 38 2.81 0.23 0.86
C LYS A 38 2.23 -0.74 -0.14
N ILE A 39 2.11 -0.33 -1.40
CA ILE A 39 1.62 -1.22 -2.47
C ILE A 39 2.54 -2.43 -2.60
N ASP A 40 3.86 -2.22 -2.66
CA ASP A 40 4.83 -3.30 -2.79
C ASP A 40 4.74 -4.27 -1.60
N ALA A 41 4.66 -3.74 -0.39
CA ALA A 41 4.58 -4.56 0.83
C ALA A 41 3.32 -5.44 0.86
N TYR A 42 2.16 -4.86 0.59
CA TYR A 42 0.90 -5.63 0.61
C TYR A 42 0.77 -6.56 -0.60
N SER A 43 1.26 -6.13 -1.77
CA SER A 43 1.31 -6.99 -2.97
C SER A 43 2.16 -8.23 -2.70
N GLU A 44 3.30 -8.07 -2.05
CA GLU A 44 4.17 -9.19 -1.68
C GLU A 44 3.46 -10.17 -0.74
N GLN A 45 2.74 -9.65 0.27
CA GLN A 45 1.96 -10.49 1.18
C GLN A 45 0.88 -11.30 0.45
N VAL A 46 0.15 -10.66 -0.46
CA VAL A 46 -0.87 -11.32 -1.27
C VAL A 46 -0.23 -12.42 -2.13
N GLN A 47 0.89 -12.12 -2.78
CA GLN A 47 1.60 -13.08 -3.64
C GLN A 47 2.11 -14.30 -2.86
N VAL A 48 2.56 -14.11 -1.63
CA VAL A 48 3.00 -15.22 -0.77
C VAL A 48 1.86 -16.22 -0.56
N PHE A 49 0.66 -15.72 -0.26
CA PHE A 49 -0.52 -16.59 -0.08
C PHE A 49 -0.98 -17.22 -1.39
N GLU A 50 -0.98 -16.48 -2.50
CA GLU A 50 -1.33 -17.02 -3.81
C GLU A 50 -0.41 -18.16 -4.22
N LYS A 51 0.88 -18.03 -3.95
CA LYS A 51 1.87 -19.09 -4.23
C LYS A 51 1.66 -20.28 -3.31
N LYS A 52 1.40 -20.03 -2.02
CA LYS A 52 1.21 -21.09 -1.03
C LYS A 52 0.00 -21.96 -1.38
N TYR A 53 -1.11 -21.36 -1.77
CA TYR A 53 -2.36 -22.07 -2.05
C TYR A 53 -2.60 -22.37 -3.53
N GLY A 54 -1.83 -21.76 -4.43
CA GLY A 54 -1.95 -21.98 -5.87
C GLY A 54 -3.22 -21.43 -6.50
N HIS A 55 -3.90 -20.49 -5.82
CA HIS A 55 -5.11 -19.85 -6.33
C HIS A 55 -5.31 -18.46 -5.72
N THR A 56 -6.25 -17.70 -6.26
CA THR A 56 -6.59 -16.38 -5.77
C THR A 56 -7.38 -16.44 -4.45
N LEU A 57 -7.53 -15.31 -3.78
CA LEU A 57 -8.32 -15.20 -2.55
C LEU A 57 -9.77 -15.67 -2.78
N GLU A 58 -10.39 -15.31 -3.90
CA GLU A 58 -11.75 -15.75 -4.22
C GLU A 58 -11.84 -17.28 -4.35
N GLY A 59 -10.87 -17.88 -5.04
CA GLY A 59 -10.77 -19.33 -5.16
C GLY A 59 -10.58 -19.99 -3.80
N HIS A 60 -9.76 -19.38 -2.94
CA HIS A 60 -9.52 -19.86 -1.59
C HIS A 60 -10.78 -19.82 -0.73
N ASN A 61 -11.54 -18.74 -0.79
CA ASN A 61 -12.82 -18.62 -0.09
C ASN A 61 -13.77 -19.77 -0.44
N ARG A 62 -13.84 -20.12 -1.71
CA ARG A 62 -14.70 -21.22 -2.18
C ARG A 62 -14.22 -22.57 -1.65
N SER A 63 -12.92 -22.80 -1.60
CA SER A 63 -12.34 -24.07 -1.15
C SER A 63 -12.52 -24.28 0.35
N LEU A 64 -12.63 -23.21 1.14
CA LEU A 64 -12.78 -23.29 2.61
C LEU A 64 -14.21 -23.44 3.08
N GLN A 65 -15.21 -23.32 2.22
CA GLN A 65 -16.62 -23.40 2.63
C GLN A 65 -16.91 -24.74 3.31
N GLY A 66 -17.22 -24.67 4.61
CA GLY A 66 -17.59 -25.82 5.41
C GLY A 66 -16.43 -26.70 5.88
N GLN A 67 -15.19 -26.35 5.60
CA GLN A 67 -14.01 -27.18 5.90
C GLN A 67 -12.83 -26.42 6.52
N ALA A 68 -13.03 -25.19 6.95
CA ALA A 68 -11.95 -24.37 7.47
C ALA A 68 -11.55 -24.79 8.89
N SER A 69 -10.25 -25.04 9.12
CA SER A 69 -9.68 -25.16 10.46
C SER A 69 -9.46 -23.74 11.02
N MET A 70 -9.17 -23.64 12.32
CA MET A 70 -8.86 -22.34 12.94
C MET A 70 -7.63 -21.69 12.30
N GLU A 71 -6.59 -22.49 11.99
CA GLU A 71 -5.39 -22.01 11.31
C GLU A 71 -5.69 -21.49 9.91
N ASP A 72 -6.55 -22.19 9.16
CA ASP A 72 -6.98 -21.77 7.82
C ASP A 72 -7.73 -20.44 7.89
N GLU A 73 -8.56 -20.23 8.91
CA GLU A 73 -9.29 -18.99 9.12
C GLU A 73 -8.35 -17.82 9.42
N GLU A 74 -7.33 -18.03 10.25
CA GLU A 74 -6.33 -17.00 10.57
C GLU A 74 -5.55 -16.57 9.32
N GLU A 75 -5.08 -17.51 8.52
CA GLU A 75 -4.38 -17.22 7.28
C GLU A 75 -5.29 -16.50 6.27
N TRP A 76 -6.54 -16.93 6.19
CA TRP A 76 -7.53 -16.28 5.33
C TRP A 76 -7.75 -14.83 5.73
N MET A 77 -7.84 -14.56 7.04
CA MET A 77 -8.00 -13.20 7.56
C MET A 77 -6.80 -12.32 7.22
N GLU A 78 -5.59 -12.85 7.35
CA GLU A 78 -4.36 -12.13 6.99
C GLU A 78 -4.31 -11.83 5.50
N TRP A 79 -4.64 -12.80 4.67
CA TRP A 79 -4.66 -12.67 3.22
C TRP A 79 -5.71 -11.62 2.80
N LYS A 80 -6.91 -11.74 3.34
CA LYS A 80 -7.99 -10.79 3.08
C LYS A 80 -7.60 -9.38 3.52
N GLY A 81 -6.99 -9.24 4.70
CA GLY A 81 -6.52 -7.97 5.21
C GLY A 81 -5.49 -7.33 4.27
N ALA A 82 -4.52 -8.11 3.81
CA ALA A 82 -3.52 -7.63 2.86
C ALA A 82 -4.14 -7.20 1.54
N ALA A 83 -5.11 -7.98 1.02
CA ALA A 83 -5.80 -7.64 -0.23
C ALA A 83 -6.62 -6.35 -0.11
N VAL A 84 -7.30 -6.15 1.02
CA VAL A 84 -8.06 -4.92 1.29
C VAL A 84 -7.13 -3.71 1.36
N MET A 85 -6.01 -3.83 2.07
CA MET A 85 -5.04 -2.75 2.18
C MET A 85 -4.37 -2.44 0.84
N LEU A 86 -4.05 -3.45 0.06
CA LEU A 86 -3.51 -3.27 -1.28
C LEU A 86 -4.47 -2.46 -2.15
N ALA A 87 -5.74 -2.86 -2.19
CA ALA A 87 -6.75 -2.15 -2.96
C ALA A 87 -6.91 -0.69 -2.51
N ALA A 88 -6.88 -0.44 -1.20
CA ALA A 88 -6.99 0.91 -0.63
C ALA A 88 -5.81 1.79 -1.06
N TRP A 89 -4.58 1.27 -1.00
CA TRP A 89 -3.39 2.02 -1.41
C TRP A 89 -3.35 2.25 -2.93
N GLU A 90 -3.79 1.28 -3.72
CA GLU A 90 -3.91 1.44 -5.17
C GLU A 90 -4.92 2.53 -5.52
N GLN A 91 -6.04 2.60 -4.80
CA GLN A 91 -7.02 3.68 -4.97
C GLN A 91 -6.42 5.04 -4.59
N THR A 92 -5.68 5.12 -3.49
CA THR A 92 -5.00 6.34 -3.05
C THR A 92 -4.00 6.80 -4.12
N LEU A 93 -3.26 5.88 -4.72
CA LEU A 93 -2.33 6.19 -5.80
C LEU A 93 -3.07 6.83 -6.99
N ARG A 94 -4.18 6.24 -7.40
CA ARG A 94 -4.99 6.78 -8.50
C ARG A 94 -5.46 8.22 -8.21
N GLU A 95 -5.90 8.47 -6.98
CA GLU A 95 -6.37 9.78 -6.56
C GLU A 95 -5.24 10.83 -6.58
N VAL A 96 -4.07 10.46 -6.07
CA VAL A 96 -2.90 11.35 -6.05
C VAL A 96 -2.44 11.66 -7.48
N LEU A 97 -2.41 10.68 -8.36
CA LEU A 97 -2.02 10.88 -9.75
C LEU A 97 -3.00 11.78 -10.49
N LYS A 98 -4.29 11.68 -10.21
CA LYS A 98 -5.32 12.56 -10.79
C LYS A 98 -5.15 14.00 -10.33
N SER A 99 -4.83 14.21 -9.06
CA SER A 99 -4.72 15.56 -8.48
C SER A 99 -3.53 16.34 -9.01
N ALA A 100 -2.66 15.69 -9.75
CA ALA A 100 -1.42 16.27 -10.27
C ALA A 100 -1.55 16.91 -11.65
N SER A 101 -2.67 16.72 -12.29
CA SER A 101 -2.89 17.27 -13.63
C SER A 101 -3.28 18.75 -13.61
#